data_a2e40bea3d81faaea68e4f7ee9363010
#
_entry.id   a2e40bea3d81faaea68e4f7ee9363010
#
_cell.length_a   1.000
_cell.length_b   1.000
_cell.length_c   1.000
_cell.angle_alpha   90.00
_cell.angle_beta   90.00
_cell.angle_gamma   90.00
#
_symmetry.space_group_name_H-M   'P 1'
#
loop_
_entity.id
_entity.type
_entity.pdbx_description
1 polymer ?
#
loop_
_entity_poly.entity_id
_entity_poly.type
_entity_poly.pdbx_seq_one_letter_code
_entity_poly.pdbx_strand_id
1 'polypeptide(L)'
;MIPQTDPRANYLKHRKAIDGAIQRVLESGRYILGQEVRAFEQEFAAYLGVSHVIGVGNGTDALELALRACGVGAGDLVFTVSHTAVATVAAIERT
;
A
#
# COMPACT_ATOMS: atom_id res chain seq x y z
N MET A 1 28.50 -11.15 9.64
CA MET A 1 27.20 -10.91 10.32
C MET A 1 26.12 -11.05 9.26
N ILE A 2 25.11 -11.88 9.48
CA ILE A 2 23.98 -12.04 8.57
C ILE A 2 22.95 -10.95 8.96
N PRO A 3 22.60 -10.00 8.09
CA PRO A 3 21.61 -8.96 8.40
C PRO A 3 20.22 -9.60 8.54
N GLN A 4 19.40 -9.06 9.43
CA GLN A 4 18.02 -9.50 9.63
C GLN A 4 17.14 -9.19 8.41
N THR A 5 17.44 -8.10 7.72
CA THR A 5 16.78 -7.68 6.49
C THR A 5 17.82 -7.14 5.53
N ASP A 6 17.69 -7.43 4.24
CA ASP A 6 18.52 -6.89 3.18
C ASP A 6 17.68 -6.43 1.98
N PRO A 7 17.08 -5.24 2.06
CA PRO A 7 16.32 -4.66 0.93
C PRO A 7 17.16 -4.47 -0.33
N ARG A 8 18.48 -4.25 -0.16
CA ARG A 8 19.41 -4.09 -1.29
C ARG A 8 19.54 -5.35 -2.11
N ALA A 9 19.55 -6.53 -1.48
CA ALA A 9 19.61 -7.80 -2.21
C ALA A 9 18.42 -7.97 -3.14
N ASN A 10 17.21 -7.61 -2.68
CA ASN A 10 16.02 -7.63 -3.50
C ASN A 10 16.10 -6.64 -4.68
N TYR A 11 16.54 -5.41 -4.42
CA TYR A 11 16.78 -4.43 -5.48
C TYR A 11 17.76 -4.93 -6.52
N LEU A 12 18.93 -5.46 -6.11
CA LEU A 12 19.95 -5.95 -7.04
C LEU A 12 19.43 -7.09 -7.92
N LYS A 13 18.60 -7.98 -7.37
CA LYS A 13 17.98 -9.08 -8.10
C LYS A 13 17.03 -8.57 -9.19
N HIS A 14 16.32 -7.49 -8.95
CA HIS A 14 15.29 -6.94 -9.83
C HIS A 14 15.68 -5.57 -10.44
N ARG A 15 16.97 -5.20 -10.34
CA ARG A 15 17.47 -3.86 -10.66
C ARG A 15 16.97 -3.33 -12.01
N LYS A 16 17.12 -4.11 -13.08
CA LYS A 16 16.72 -3.65 -14.42
C LYS A 16 15.24 -3.29 -14.51
N ALA A 17 14.37 -4.07 -13.88
CA ALA A 17 12.93 -3.82 -13.88
C ALA A 17 12.59 -2.59 -13.02
N ILE A 18 13.21 -2.47 -11.84
CA ILE A 18 12.98 -1.35 -10.92
C ILE A 18 13.46 -0.03 -11.53
N ASP A 19 14.70 0.01 -12.01
CA ASP A 19 15.27 1.22 -12.63
C ASP A 19 14.46 1.65 -13.85
N GLY A 20 14.01 0.69 -14.68
CA GLY A 20 13.17 0.96 -15.83
C GLY A 20 11.79 1.53 -15.46
N ALA A 21 11.16 1.01 -14.40
CA ALA A 21 9.90 1.55 -13.91
C ALA A 21 10.05 2.99 -13.38
N ILE A 22 11.11 3.25 -12.61
CA ILE A 22 11.41 4.59 -12.09
C ILE A 22 11.63 5.56 -13.25
N GLN A 23 12.40 5.17 -14.26
CA GLN A 23 12.68 6.01 -15.43
C GLN A 23 11.41 6.35 -16.19
N ARG A 24 10.51 5.39 -16.43
CA ARG A 24 9.21 5.65 -17.09
C ARG A 24 8.37 6.68 -16.33
N VAL A 25 8.35 6.59 -14.99
CA VAL A 25 7.65 7.57 -14.15
C VAL A 25 8.25 8.97 -14.31
N LEU A 26 9.59 9.09 -14.24
CA LEU A 26 10.28 10.37 -14.38
C LEU A 26 10.04 11.00 -15.75
N GLU A 27 10.14 10.21 -16.82
CA GLU A 27 9.94 10.67 -18.20
C GLU A 27 8.47 11.06 -18.47
N SER A 28 7.51 10.40 -17.81
CA SER A 28 6.09 10.69 -17.98
C SER A 28 5.66 12.03 -17.39
N GLY A 29 6.41 12.59 -16.44
CA GLY A 29 6.04 13.77 -15.67
C GLY A 29 4.81 13.59 -14.77
N ARG A 30 4.25 12.37 -14.70
CA ARG A 30 3.08 12.01 -13.89
C ARG A 30 3.51 11.22 -12.66
N TYR A 31 3.72 11.93 -11.55
CA TYR A 31 4.26 11.34 -10.32
C TYR A 31 3.19 10.87 -9.33
N ILE A 32 1.92 11.24 -9.52
CA ILE A 32 0.81 10.85 -8.67
C ILE A 32 -0.27 10.21 -9.55
N LEU A 33 -0.80 9.06 -9.13
CA LEU A 33 -1.84 8.30 -9.83
C LEU A 33 -1.51 8.06 -11.32
N GLY A 34 -0.24 7.77 -11.60
CA GLY A 34 0.28 7.51 -12.92
C GLY A 34 -0.03 6.10 -13.44
N GLN A 35 0.60 5.78 -14.58
CA GLN A 35 0.38 4.50 -15.25
C GLN A 35 0.91 3.30 -14.45
N GLU A 36 2.05 3.46 -13.75
CA GLU A 36 2.63 2.39 -12.93
C GLU A 36 1.72 2.03 -11.74
N VAL A 37 1.05 3.02 -11.12
CA VAL A 37 0.07 2.76 -10.05
C VAL A 37 -1.12 1.97 -10.60
N ARG A 38 -1.66 2.36 -11.74
CA ARG A 38 -2.79 1.65 -12.38
C ARG A 38 -2.42 0.21 -12.75
N ALA A 39 -1.23 0.01 -13.31
CA ALA A 39 -0.72 -1.32 -13.64
C ALA A 39 -0.61 -2.17 -12.37
N PHE A 40 -0.02 -1.63 -11.29
CA PHE A 40 0.07 -2.30 -10.00
C PHE A 40 -1.31 -2.69 -9.46
N GLU A 41 -2.28 -1.78 -9.47
CA GLU A 41 -3.65 -2.05 -9.00
C GLU A 41 -4.29 -3.22 -9.75
N GLN A 42 -4.14 -3.25 -11.07
CA GLN A 42 -4.66 -4.32 -11.92
C GLN A 42 -3.96 -5.66 -11.69
N GLU A 43 -2.63 -5.67 -11.67
CA GLU A 43 -1.82 -6.87 -11.46
C GLU A 43 -2.06 -7.46 -10.06
N PHE A 44 -2.14 -6.60 -9.04
CA PHE A 44 -2.36 -7.04 -7.67
C PHE A 44 -3.81 -7.53 -7.45
N ALA A 45 -4.80 -6.90 -8.10
CA ALA A 45 -6.17 -7.38 -8.11
C ALA A 45 -6.27 -8.79 -8.73
N ALA A 46 -5.62 -8.99 -9.88
CA ALA A 46 -5.55 -10.29 -10.53
C ALA A 46 -4.84 -11.34 -9.66
N TYR A 47 -3.75 -10.98 -9.01
CA TYR A 47 -3.01 -11.87 -8.11
C TYR A 47 -3.84 -12.31 -6.90
N LEU A 48 -4.62 -11.41 -6.31
CA LEU A 48 -5.50 -11.70 -5.16
C LEU A 48 -6.83 -12.33 -5.56
N GLY A 49 -7.21 -12.31 -6.83
CA GLY A 49 -8.53 -12.77 -7.31
C GLY A 49 -9.67 -11.86 -6.88
N VAL A 50 -9.42 -10.56 -6.70
CA VAL A 50 -10.44 -9.55 -6.34
C VAL A 50 -10.76 -8.65 -7.53
N SER A 51 -11.93 -8.00 -7.50
CA SER A 51 -12.36 -7.14 -8.61
C SER A 51 -11.57 -5.83 -8.70
N HIS A 52 -11.16 -5.29 -7.57
CA HIS A 52 -10.49 -3.98 -7.50
C HIS A 52 -9.43 -3.94 -6.41
N VAL A 53 -8.37 -3.19 -6.68
CA VAL A 53 -7.35 -2.76 -5.72
C VAL A 53 -7.18 -1.26 -5.88
N ILE A 54 -7.03 -0.55 -4.80
CA ILE A 54 -6.84 0.90 -4.77
C ILE A 54 -5.55 1.22 -4.05
N GLY A 55 -4.62 1.86 -4.75
CA GLY A 55 -3.37 2.34 -4.18
C GLY A 55 -3.60 3.56 -3.30
N VAL A 56 -3.03 3.54 -2.10
CA VAL A 56 -3.10 4.63 -1.13
C VAL A 56 -1.71 5.02 -0.65
N GLY A 57 -1.56 6.16 0.03
CA GLY A 57 -0.26 6.69 0.42
C GLY A 57 0.48 5.85 1.47
N ASN A 58 -0.25 5.22 2.38
CA ASN A 58 0.32 4.41 3.46
C ASN A 58 -0.73 3.48 4.09
N GLY A 59 -0.29 2.60 4.99
CA GLY A 59 -1.16 1.62 5.65
C GLY A 59 -2.17 2.23 6.62
N THR A 60 -1.89 3.38 7.22
CA THR A 60 -2.86 4.08 8.09
C THR A 60 -4.06 4.55 7.29
N ASP A 61 -3.80 5.20 6.14
CA ASP A 61 -4.85 5.64 5.22
C ASP A 61 -5.63 4.45 4.66
N ALA A 62 -4.97 3.33 4.37
CA ALA A 62 -5.62 2.11 3.92
C ALA A 62 -6.63 1.60 4.95
N LEU A 63 -6.25 1.55 6.23
CA LEU A 63 -7.13 1.10 7.32
C LEU A 63 -8.29 2.06 7.53
N GLU A 64 -8.02 3.36 7.58
CA GLU A 64 -9.07 4.38 7.74
C GLU A 64 -10.10 4.31 6.61
N LEU A 65 -9.64 4.28 5.35
CA LEU A 65 -10.51 4.20 4.19
C LEU A 65 -11.31 2.90 4.15
N ALA A 66 -10.71 1.78 4.55
CA ALA A 66 -11.40 0.50 4.62
C ALA A 66 -12.52 0.53 5.68
N LEU A 67 -12.26 1.08 6.87
CA LEU A 67 -13.27 1.23 7.92
C LEU A 67 -14.43 2.12 7.46
N ARG A 68 -14.14 3.27 6.88
CA ARG A 68 -15.14 4.17 6.31
C ARG A 68 -15.95 3.51 5.19
N ALA A 69 -15.33 2.75 4.34
CA ALA A 69 -16.00 2.01 3.26
C ALA A 69 -16.93 0.92 3.80
N CYS A 70 -16.63 0.37 4.99
CA CYS A 70 -17.54 -0.53 5.72
C CYS A 70 -18.65 0.17 6.49
N GLY A 71 -18.72 1.50 6.45
CA GLY A 71 -19.71 2.29 7.16
C GLY A 71 -19.41 2.48 8.66
N VAL A 72 -18.19 2.16 9.09
CA VAL A 72 -17.77 2.38 10.50
C VAL A 72 -17.58 3.87 10.75
N GLY A 73 -18.06 4.36 11.88
CA GLY A 73 -17.97 5.77 12.26
C GLY A 73 -18.13 6.00 13.77
N ALA A 74 -18.31 7.26 14.14
CA ALA A 74 -18.42 7.66 15.54
C ALA A 74 -19.55 6.90 16.28
N GLY A 75 -19.18 6.26 17.37
CA GLY A 75 -20.10 5.43 18.20
C GLY A 75 -20.02 3.93 17.91
N ASP A 76 -19.34 3.51 16.85
CA ASP A 76 -19.14 2.10 16.56
C ASP A 76 -17.98 1.51 17.37
N LEU A 77 -18.04 0.21 17.61
CA LEU A 77 -17.00 -0.53 18.30
C LEU A 77 -16.14 -1.29 17.30
N VAL A 78 -14.85 -1.04 17.35
CA VAL A 78 -13.85 -1.73 16.53
C VAL A 78 -12.93 -2.56 17.42
N PHE A 79 -12.85 -3.86 17.17
CA PHE A 79 -11.95 -4.78 17.88
C PHE A 79 -10.67 -4.97 17.08
N THR A 80 -9.53 -4.84 17.74
CA THR A 80 -8.22 -5.10 17.15
C THR A 80 -7.32 -5.87 18.11
N VAL A 81 -6.18 -6.34 17.60
CA VAL A 81 -5.18 -7.03 18.41
C VAL A 81 -4.34 -6.04 19.21
N SER A 82 -3.89 -6.44 20.41
CA SER A 82 -3.04 -5.60 21.27
C SER A 82 -1.63 -5.40 20.72
N HIS A 83 -1.12 -6.37 19.95
CA HIS A 83 0.21 -6.31 19.35
C HIS A 83 0.10 -5.90 17.86
N THR A 84 0.06 -4.60 17.62
CA THR A 84 -0.03 -4.00 16.27
C THR A 84 0.71 -2.67 16.24
N ALA A 85 0.85 -2.09 15.05
CA ALA A 85 1.38 -0.74 14.89
C ALA A 85 0.40 0.30 15.45
N VAL A 86 0.90 1.39 16.03
CA VAL A 86 0.09 2.53 16.49
C VAL A 86 -0.84 3.07 15.40
N ALA A 87 -0.46 2.91 14.13
CA ALA A 87 -1.25 3.25 12.96
C ALA A 87 -2.66 2.64 12.96
N THR A 88 -2.81 1.42 13.51
CA THR A 88 -4.12 0.75 13.59
C THR A 88 -5.07 1.52 14.50
N VAL A 89 -4.61 1.90 15.68
CA VAL A 89 -5.40 2.70 16.62
C VAL A 89 -5.72 4.09 16.04
N ALA A 90 -4.70 4.74 15.45
CA ALA A 90 -4.88 6.04 14.82
C ALA A 90 -5.90 6.02 13.66
N ALA A 91 -5.92 4.96 12.86
CA ALA A 91 -6.91 4.79 11.79
C ALA A 91 -8.33 4.64 12.36
N ILE A 92 -8.50 3.88 13.44
CA ILE A 92 -9.80 3.71 14.11
C ILE A 92 -10.28 5.05 14.68
N GLU A 93 -9.41 5.79 15.37
CA GLU A 93 -9.77 7.09 15.97
C GLU A 93 -10.14 8.16 14.95
N ARG A 94 -9.61 8.07 13.72
CA ARG A 94 -9.92 9.00 12.62
C ARG A 94 -11.22 8.68 11.89
N THR A 95 -11.75 7.49 12.10
CA THR A 95 -12.97 7.04 11.46
C THR A 95 -14.20 7.51 12.22
#